data_6f3d32e1ba7bcaf3009fa62491b1c476
#
_entry.id   6f3d32e1ba7bcaf3009fa62491b1c476
#
_cell.length_a   1.000
_cell.length_b   1.000
_cell.length_c   1.000
_cell.angle_alpha   90.00
_cell.angle_beta   90.00
_cell.angle_gamma   90.00
#
_symmetry.space_group_name_H-M   'P 1'
#
loop_
_entity.id
_entity.type
_entity.pdbx_description
1 polymer ?
#
loop_
_entity_poly.entity_id
_entity_poly.type
_entity_poly.pdbx_seq_one_letter_code
_entity_poly.pdbx_strand_id
1 'polypeptide(L)'
;LAVITAALNNREEYMLPVTSMDRMIYEGYYRQSGRDRQRPTVTRSEKIVFSTDACIGCGVCTSVCPHGSWSLVNGKGIAKGDCENCLACVHNCPQKAISIIPTPPEPEEPNRNVRYRNPNVSIADLIRANSQI
;
A
#
# COMPACT_ATOMS: atom_id res chain seq x y z
N LEU A 1 0.59 15.10 21.09
CA LEU A 1 2.06 14.97 21.06
C LEU A 1 2.61 14.62 22.44
N ALA A 2 2.24 15.32 23.53
CA ALA A 2 2.76 15.07 24.89
C ALA A 2 2.56 13.63 25.37
N VAL A 3 1.39 13.02 25.08
CA VAL A 3 1.07 11.63 25.46
C VAL A 3 1.96 10.63 24.73
N ILE A 4 2.17 10.84 23.42
CA ILE A 4 3.04 9.96 22.61
C ILE A 4 4.48 10.06 23.10
N THR A 5 4.96 11.27 23.40
CA THR A 5 6.32 11.49 23.91
C THR A 5 6.52 10.82 25.28
N ALA A 6 5.52 10.91 26.16
CA ALA A 6 5.58 10.25 27.47
C ALA A 6 5.61 8.72 27.34
N ALA A 7 4.75 8.13 26.50
CA ALA A 7 4.74 6.70 26.23
C ALA A 7 6.06 6.19 25.67
N LEU A 8 6.66 6.92 24.72
CA LEU A 8 7.96 6.58 24.13
C LEU A 8 9.11 6.67 25.16
N ASN A 9 9.11 7.71 26.01
CA ASN A 9 10.15 7.92 27.00
C ASN A 9 10.11 6.91 28.15
N ASN A 10 8.88 6.55 28.57
CA ASN A 10 8.68 5.64 29.70
C ASN A 10 8.62 4.17 29.29
N ARG A 11 8.58 3.87 27.98
CA ARG A 11 8.31 2.54 27.44
C ARG A 11 7.02 1.93 28.01
N GLU A 12 6.06 2.77 28.35
CA GLU A 12 4.76 2.34 28.84
C GLU A 12 3.84 2.05 27.64
N GLU A 13 3.16 0.93 27.72
CA GLU A 13 2.10 0.59 26.77
C GLU A 13 0.88 1.46 27.06
N TYR A 14 0.65 2.50 26.26
CA TYR A 14 -0.51 3.36 26.39
C TYR A 14 -1.70 2.73 25.69
N MET A 15 -2.51 2.03 26.47
CA MET A 15 -3.79 1.52 25.99
C MET A 15 -4.89 2.54 26.29
N LEU A 16 -5.55 3.03 25.25
CA LEU A 16 -6.79 3.80 25.41
C LEU A 16 -7.83 2.92 26.11
N PRO A 17 -8.59 3.46 27.09
CA PRO A 17 -9.64 2.70 27.72
C PRO A 17 -10.68 2.29 26.66
N VAL A 18 -10.82 1.01 26.45
CA VAL A 18 -11.80 0.45 25.51
C VAL A 18 -13.14 0.36 26.20
N THR A 19 -14.13 1.09 25.70
CA THR A 19 -15.50 1.05 26.22
C THR A 19 -16.20 -0.23 25.78
N SER A 20 -17.30 -0.57 26.47
CA SER A 20 -18.17 -1.70 26.06
C SER A 20 -18.75 -1.47 24.65
N MET A 21 -18.98 -0.22 24.26
CA MET A 21 -19.45 0.15 22.92
C MET A 21 -18.38 -0.12 21.88
N ASP A 22 -17.13 0.26 22.13
CA ASP A 22 -16.01 -0.02 21.21
C ASP A 22 -15.83 -1.52 20.98
N ARG A 23 -15.95 -2.29 22.05
CA ARG A 23 -15.88 -3.75 21.97
C ARG A 23 -17.03 -4.33 21.16
N MET A 24 -18.25 -3.84 21.36
CA MET A 24 -19.43 -4.29 20.61
C MET A 24 -19.31 -3.97 19.12
N ILE A 25 -18.86 -2.77 18.77
CA ILE A 25 -18.62 -2.34 17.39
C ILE A 25 -17.55 -3.21 16.75
N TYR A 26 -16.42 -3.41 17.46
CA TYR A 26 -15.32 -4.25 17.01
C TYR A 26 -15.76 -5.70 16.79
N GLU A 27 -16.44 -6.32 17.76
CA GLU A 27 -16.93 -7.68 17.63
C GLU A 27 -18.00 -7.83 16.54
N GLY A 28 -18.90 -6.84 16.41
CA GLY A 28 -19.89 -6.78 15.34
C GLY A 28 -19.25 -6.74 13.96
N TYR A 29 -18.28 -5.84 13.78
CA TYR A 29 -17.53 -5.72 12.54
C TYR A 29 -16.77 -7.02 12.22
N TYR A 30 -16.05 -7.60 13.20
CA TYR A 30 -15.29 -8.82 12.98
C TYR A 30 -16.18 -10.07 12.83
N ARG A 31 -17.35 -10.14 13.47
CA ARG A 31 -18.31 -11.22 13.26
C ARG A 31 -18.94 -11.15 11.88
N GLN A 32 -19.25 -9.95 11.42
CA GLN A 32 -19.82 -9.73 10.09
C GLN A 32 -18.76 -9.93 8.99
N SER A 33 -17.53 -9.53 9.24
CA SER A 33 -16.37 -9.81 8.41
C SER A 33 -15.69 -11.14 8.69
N GLY A 34 -16.29 -11.96 9.53
CA GLY A 34 -15.72 -13.20 10.13
C GLY A 34 -15.30 -14.30 9.15
N ARG A 35 -15.52 -14.10 7.86
CA ARG A 35 -14.81 -14.83 6.80
C ARG A 35 -13.37 -14.34 6.62
N ASP A 36 -12.99 -13.24 7.28
CA ASP A 36 -11.73 -12.54 7.10
C ASP A 36 -10.64 -12.90 8.13
N ARG A 37 -10.97 -13.69 9.16
CA ARG A 37 -9.94 -14.18 10.09
C ARG A 37 -8.86 -15.06 9.46
N GLN A 38 -9.09 -15.48 8.21
CA GLN A 38 -8.16 -16.29 7.43
C GLN A 38 -7.58 -15.52 6.22
N ARG A 39 -7.85 -14.20 6.08
CA ARG A 39 -7.13 -13.44 5.07
C ARG A 39 -5.67 -13.35 5.50
N PRO A 40 -4.75 -13.83 4.68
CA PRO A 40 -3.35 -13.52 4.90
C PRO A 40 -3.24 -11.99 4.91
N THR A 41 -2.49 -11.44 5.86
CA THR A 41 -2.18 -10.01 5.95
C THR A 41 -1.55 -9.49 4.66
N VAL A 42 -0.99 -10.39 3.89
CA VAL A 42 -0.35 -10.15 2.60
C VAL A 42 -1.21 -10.72 1.48
N THR A 43 -1.57 -9.89 0.53
CA THR A 43 -2.35 -10.28 -0.64
C THR A 43 -1.45 -10.38 -1.87
N ARG A 44 -1.76 -11.31 -2.78
CA ARG A 44 -1.02 -11.46 -4.04
C ARG A 44 -1.10 -10.19 -4.87
N SER A 45 0.03 -9.66 -5.30
CA SER A 45 0.14 -8.36 -5.99
C SER A 45 -0.65 -8.31 -7.29
N GLU A 46 -0.73 -9.40 -8.03
CA GLU A 46 -1.51 -9.50 -9.26
C GLU A 46 -3.03 -9.37 -9.04
N LYS A 47 -3.49 -9.44 -7.79
CA LYS A 47 -4.89 -9.18 -7.40
C LYS A 47 -5.13 -7.75 -6.91
N ILE A 48 -4.09 -6.96 -6.78
CA ILE A 48 -4.17 -5.59 -6.26
C ILE A 48 -3.81 -4.58 -7.33
N VAL A 49 -2.73 -4.81 -8.09
CA VAL A 49 -2.19 -3.85 -9.04
C VAL A 49 -1.79 -4.53 -10.36
N PHE A 50 -1.89 -3.79 -11.45
CA PHE A 50 -1.42 -4.23 -12.76
C PHE A 50 -0.84 -3.06 -13.55
N SER A 51 0.03 -3.35 -14.52
CA SER A 51 0.51 -2.35 -15.47
C SER A 51 -0.37 -2.31 -16.72
N THR A 52 -0.61 -1.10 -17.20
CA THR A 52 -1.33 -0.83 -18.46
C THR A 52 -0.34 -0.77 -19.64
N ASP A 53 -0.88 -0.61 -20.85
CA ASP A 53 -0.07 -0.45 -22.07
C ASP A 53 0.78 0.82 -22.09
N ALA A 54 0.49 1.80 -21.25
CA ALA A 54 1.31 2.98 -21.04
C ALA A 54 2.66 2.69 -20.35
N CYS A 55 2.90 1.45 -19.92
CA CYS A 55 4.15 1.07 -19.28
C CYS A 55 5.33 1.10 -20.27
N ILE A 56 6.36 1.87 -19.93
CA ILE A 56 7.60 2.02 -20.72
C ILE A 56 8.76 1.17 -20.18
N GLY A 57 8.53 0.31 -19.19
CA GLY A 57 9.57 -0.56 -18.63
C GLY A 57 10.67 0.14 -17.85
N CYS A 58 10.44 1.33 -17.30
CA CYS A 58 11.47 2.14 -16.62
C CYS A 58 12.00 1.55 -15.31
N GLY A 59 11.37 0.51 -14.75
CA GLY A 59 11.85 -0.19 -13.55
C GLY A 59 11.58 0.53 -12.21
N VAL A 60 10.98 1.71 -12.18
CA VAL A 60 10.69 2.41 -10.92
C VAL A 60 9.87 1.55 -9.98
N CYS A 61 8.86 0.84 -10.48
CA CYS A 61 8.01 -0.03 -9.66
C CYS A 61 8.78 -1.18 -8.99
N THR A 62 9.80 -1.73 -9.65
CA THR A 62 10.65 -2.77 -9.06
C THR A 62 11.53 -2.22 -7.94
N SER A 63 12.00 -0.98 -8.09
CA SER A 63 12.93 -0.34 -7.16
C SER A 63 12.26 0.24 -5.92
N VAL A 64 11.01 0.75 -6.05
CA VAL A 64 10.29 1.35 -4.92
C VAL A 64 9.42 0.35 -4.14
N CYS A 65 9.29 -0.88 -4.61
CA CYS A 65 8.48 -1.89 -3.93
C CYS A 65 9.25 -2.49 -2.75
N PRO A 66 8.81 -2.28 -1.49
CA PRO A 66 9.51 -2.83 -0.33
C PRO A 66 9.44 -4.36 -0.27
N HIS A 67 8.45 -4.94 -0.92
CA HIS A 67 8.25 -6.39 -0.95
C HIS A 67 8.85 -7.10 -2.17
N GLY A 68 9.43 -6.35 -3.12
CA GLY A 68 9.99 -6.92 -4.35
C GLY A 68 8.96 -7.58 -5.28
N SER A 69 7.69 -7.14 -5.21
CA SER A 69 6.57 -7.76 -5.93
C SER A 69 6.50 -7.41 -7.42
N TRP A 70 7.49 -6.74 -7.96
CA TRP A 70 7.53 -6.35 -9.36
C TRP A 70 8.77 -6.88 -10.07
N SER A 71 8.61 -7.32 -11.30
CA SER A 71 9.70 -7.67 -12.20
C SER A 71 9.48 -7.08 -13.59
N LEU A 72 10.56 -6.87 -14.33
CA LEU A 72 10.49 -6.48 -15.75
C LEU A 72 10.51 -7.71 -16.63
N VAL A 73 9.47 -7.86 -17.44
CA VAL A 73 9.35 -8.94 -18.43
C VAL A 73 9.02 -8.33 -19.78
N ASN A 74 9.84 -8.59 -20.77
CA ASN A 74 9.67 -8.05 -22.14
C ASN A 74 9.47 -6.51 -22.16
N GLY A 75 10.20 -5.79 -21.32
CA GLY A 75 10.11 -4.33 -21.25
C GLY A 75 8.86 -3.78 -20.56
N LYS A 76 8.09 -4.61 -19.88
CA LYS A 76 6.93 -4.18 -19.09
C LYS A 76 7.06 -4.61 -17.62
N GLY A 77 6.54 -3.80 -16.72
CA GLY A 77 6.44 -4.14 -15.30
C GLY A 77 5.32 -5.17 -15.09
N ILE A 78 5.64 -6.30 -14.47
CA ILE A 78 4.67 -7.34 -14.12
C ILE A 78 4.66 -7.49 -12.60
N ALA A 79 3.47 -7.36 -12.01
CA ALA A 79 3.26 -7.60 -10.59
C ALA A 79 3.14 -9.11 -10.32
N LYS A 80 3.96 -9.64 -9.42
CA LYS A 80 3.95 -11.06 -9.03
C LYS A 80 4.47 -11.21 -7.60
N GLY A 81 3.83 -12.07 -6.85
CA GLY A 81 4.21 -12.32 -5.46
C GLY A 81 3.34 -11.56 -4.46
N ASP A 82 3.80 -11.46 -3.25
CA ASP A 82 3.04 -10.87 -2.16
C ASP A 82 3.06 -9.34 -2.19
N CYS A 83 2.05 -8.68 -1.64
CA CYS A 83 1.88 -7.23 -1.69
C CYS A 83 1.31 -6.70 -0.37
N GLU A 84 1.99 -5.72 0.20
CA GLU A 84 1.59 -5.00 1.40
C GLU A 84 0.53 -3.90 1.13
N ASN A 85 0.06 -3.77 -0.10
CA ASN A 85 -0.92 -2.76 -0.50
C ASN A 85 -0.51 -1.31 -0.17
N CYS A 86 0.78 -1.01 -0.14
CA CYS A 86 1.31 0.32 0.19
C CYS A 86 1.17 1.34 -0.93
N LEU A 87 0.84 0.92 -2.15
CA LEU A 87 0.64 1.73 -3.35
C LEU A 87 1.86 2.57 -3.78
N ALA A 88 3.06 2.32 -3.25
CA ALA A 88 4.27 3.05 -3.63
C ALA A 88 4.51 2.97 -5.15
N CYS A 89 4.33 1.82 -5.78
CA CYS A 89 4.45 1.63 -7.22
C CYS A 89 3.44 2.48 -8.02
N VAL A 90 2.19 2.59 -7.52
CA VAL A 90 1.13 3.38 -8.16
C VAL A 90 1.48 4.86 -8.15
N HIS A 91 1.88 5.38 -6.98
CA HIS A 91 2.16 6.80 -6.81
C HIS A 91 3.44 7.27 -7.50
N ASN A 92 4.44 6.41 -7.61
CA ASN A 92 5.74 6.77 -8.19
C ASN A 92 5.92 6.40 -9.66
N CYS A 93 4.94 5.77 -10.31
CA CYS A 93 5.02 5.48 -11.74
C CYS A 93 5.02 6.78 -12.56
N PRO A 94 6.10 7.09 -13.33
CA PRO A 94 6.18 8.34 -14.07
C PRO A 94 5.15 8.42 -15.21
N GLN A 95 4.77 7.28 -15.78
CA GLN A 95 3.76 7.19 -16.83
C GLN A 95 2.33 6.97 -16.30
N LYS A 96 2.15 6.93 -14.97
CA LYS A 96 0.86 6.57 -14.35
C LYS A 96 0.28 5.25 -14.88
N ALA A 97 1.18 4.38 -15.33
CA ALA A 97 0.83 3.13 -16.00
C ALA A 97 0.41 2.00 -15.03
N ILE A 98 0.42 2.23 -13.74
CA ILE A 98 0.01 1.23 -12.75
C ILE A 98 -1.34 1.60 -12.19
N SER A 99 -2.29 0.68 -12.31
CA SER A 99 -3.65 0.82 -11.78
C SER A 99 -3.93 -0.24 -10.73
N ILE A 100 -4.91 0.06 -9.85
CA ILE A 100 -5.40 -0.87 -8.83
C ILE A 100 -6.48 -1.76 -9.48
N ILE A 101 -6.46 -3.06 -9.17
CA ILE A 101 -7.45 -4.05 -9.66
C ILE A 101 -8.64 -4.10 -8.71
N PRO A 102 -9.79 -4.50 -9.22
CA PRO A 102 -10.57 -3.72 -10.15
C PRO A 102 -11.49 -2.84 -9.35
N THR A 103 -11.46 -1.62 -9.62
CA THR A 103 -12.71 -0.88 -9.49
C THR A 103 -13.47 -1.20 -10.76
N PRO A 104 -14.73 -1.65 -10.71
CA PRO A 104 -15.55 -1.65 -11.93
C PRO A 104 -15.41 -0.27 -12.58
N PRO A 105 -15.57 -0.14 -13.89
CA PRO A 105 -15.48 1.16 -14.54
C PRO A 105 -16.58 2.05 -13.97
N GLU A 106 -16.28 2.65 -12.84
CA GLU A 106 -17.06 3.75 -12.30
C GLU A 106 -16.93 4.93 -13.26
N PRO A 107 -18.00 5.71 -13.47
CA PRO A 107 -17.94 6.91 -14.28
C PRO A 107 -16.75 7.74 -13.80
N GLU A 108 -16.01 8.33 -14.74
CA GLU A 108 -14.76 9.03 -14.55
C GLU A 108 -14.74 9.88 -13.26
N GLU A 109 -14.25 9.30 -12.18
CA GLU A 109 -13.98 10.11 -10.99
C GLU A 109 -12.86 11.07 -11.31
N PRO A 110 -13.05 12.38 -11.07
CA PRO A 110 -12.09 13.42 -11.46
C PRO A 110 -10.69 13.18 -10.85
N ASN A 111 -10.58 12.36 -9.82
CA ASN A 111 -9.33 12.10 -9.09
C ASN A 111 -8.69 10.72 -9.39
N ARG A 112 -9.25 9.90 -10.26
CA ARG A 112 -8.75 8.53 -10.53
C ARG A 112 -7.28 8.48 -10.98
N ASN A 113 -6.82 9.54 -11.65
CA ASN A 113 -5.46 9.64 -12.16
C ASN A 113 -4.53 10.52 -11.30
N VAL A 114 -5.01 10.99 -10.15
CA VAL A 114 -4.19 11.78 -9.24
C VAL A 114 -3.18 10.84 -8.56
N ARG A 115 -1.92 11.24 -8.59
CA ARG A 115 -0.82 10.55 -7.92
C ARG A 115 -0.23 11.50 -6.90
N TYR A 116 -0.10 11.02 -5.68
CA TYR A 116 0.55 11.81 -4.63
C TYR A 116 2.04 11.49 -4.60
N ARG A 117 2.85 12.54 -4.59
CA ARG A 117 4.28 12.47 -4.30
C ARG A 117 4.63 13.55 -3.31
N ASN A 118 5.32 13.18 -2.25
CA ASN A 118 5.86 14.17 -1.32
C ASN A 118 6.94 14.99 -2.04
N PRO A 119 6.81 16.33 -2.11
CA PRO A 119 7.77 17.17 -2.81
C PRO A 119 9.19 17.13 -2.21
N ASN A 120 9.30 16.76 -0.94
CA ASN A 120 10.57 16.69 -0.20
C ASN A 120 11.20 15.29 -0.20
N VAL A 121 10.59 14.30 -0.86
CA VAL A 121 11.09 12.92 -0.93
C VAL A 121 11.25 12.51 -2.38
N SER A 122 12.48 12.27 -2.80
CA SER A 122 12.78 11.82 -4.15
C SER A 122 12.56 10.30 -4.30
N ILE A 123 12.42 9.83 -5.55
CA ILE A 123 12.41 8.39 -5.84
C ILE A 123 13.71 7.73 -5.36
N ALA A 124 14.84 8.42 -5.48
CA ALA A 124 16.13 7.91 -5.00
C ALA A 124 16.15 7.70 -3.48
N ASP A 125 15.47 8.56 -2.72
CA ASP A 125 15.33 8.39 -1.27
C ASP A 125 14.50 7.14 -0.92
N LEU A 126 13.41 6.91 -1.66
CA LEU A 126 12.59 5.72 -1.48
C LEU A 126 13.36 4.43 -1.81
N ILE A 127 14.11 4.43 -2.91
CA ILE A 127 14.94 3.30 -3.32
C ILE A 127 16.00 3.01 -2.24
N ARG A 128 16.67 4.06 -1.75
CA ARG A 128 17.68 3.92 -0.70
C ARG A 128 17.08 3.39 0.60
N ALA A 129 15.87 3.83 0.96
CA ALA A 129 15.17 3.32 2.13
C ALA A 129 14.85 1.82 2.01
N ASN A 130 14.47 1.36 0.81
CA ASN A 130 14.22 -0.06 0.55
C ASN A 130 15.49 -0.93 0.57
N SER A 131 16.64 -0.34 0.30
CA SER A 131 17.92 -1.08 0.23
C SER A 131 18.60 -1.27 1.58
N GLN A 132 17.96 -0.87 2.68
CA GLN A 132 18.51 -0.96 4.03
C GLN A 132 18.10 -2.25 4.77
N ILE A 133 17.40 -3.16 4.09
CA ILE A 133 16.95 -4.45 4.64
C ILE A 133 17.84 -5.57 4.13
#